data_7366a03b87e171bbbdd05d4e80033fe4
#
_entry.id   7366a03b87e171bbbdd05d4e80033fe4
#
_cell.length_a   1.000
_cell.length_b   1.000
_cell.length_c   1.000
_cell.angle_alpha   90.00
_cell.angle_beta   90.00
_cell.angle_gamma   90.00
#
_symmetry.space_group_name_H-M   'P 1'
#
loop_
_entity.id
_entity.type
_entity.pdbx_description
1 polymer ?
#
loop_
_entity_poly.entity_id
_entity_poly.type
_entity_poly.pdbx_seq_one_letter_code
_entity_poly.pdbx_strand_id
1 'polypeptide(L)'
;MVGYVAYPERFSPDHTLNGIAGKIPYLKELGVTYFHLMPLLQPRLGQNDGGYAVMDYRQVKSELGTMADLAGLAGQLRQNDVSLCIDLVCNHTAKEHEWAQKAMAGDPVYQDYYLTFPDRTLPDQYEQTVREIFPEFKAGSFTYYEQMGRWVWTTFNEFQWDLNYSNPAVFAEMLDILLFLANQGVEVLRLDAVAFMWKRMGTDCENQPEAHAILQAFRALSRMAAPGLLLKAEAIVPPPQLVPYLGIGEATNKECEVAYHNVFMVMLWSSLAERKVALMTHALQKMPAIPSSTSWLTYIRCHDDIGWAVTEEDAAAVGLNGYLHRSFLSDFYSGRFEGTFARGATFQFN
;
A
#
# COMPACT_ATOMS: atom_id res chain seq x y z
N MET A 1 -8.97 -18.01 -6.24
CA MET A 1 -8.53 -17.55 -4.92
C MET A 1 -9.61 -16.64 -4.34
N VAL A 2 -10.03 -16.86 -3.10
CA VAL A 2 -10.98 -16.02 -2.36
C VAL A 2 -10.22 -15.36 -1.22
N GLY A 3 -10.25 -14.03 -1.17
CA GLY A 3 -9.49 -13.25 -0.20
C GLY A 3 -10.36 -12.69 0.92
N TYR A 4 -9.79 -12.60 2.11
CA TYR A 4 -10.36 -11.88 3.25
C TYR A 4 -9.29 -10.94 3.82
N VAL A 5 -9.67 -9.71 4.12
CA VAL A 5 -8.78 -8.71 4.73
C VAL A 5 -9.31 -8.28 6.08
N ALA A 6 -8.45 -8.19 7.08
CA ALA A 6 -8.84 -7.76 8.42
C ALA A 6 -7.68 -7.11 9.18
N TYR A 7 -8.01 -6.17 10.06
CA TYR A 7 -7.10 -5.76 11.11
C TYR A 7 -7.01 -6.86 12.18
N PRO A 8 -5.78 -7.30 12.56
CA PRO A 8 -5.60 -8.38 13.54
C PRO A 8 -6.36 -8.14 14.83
N GLU A 9 -6.23 -6.94 15.40
CA GLU A 9 -6.85 -6.52 16.64
C GLU A 9 -8.38 -6.43 16.62
N ARG A 10 -9.00 -6.54 15.43
CA ARG A 10 -10.46 -6.49 15.26
C ARG A 10 -11.07 -7.82 14.84
N PHE A 11 -10.24 -8.77 14.41
CA PHE A 11 -10.72 -10.02 13.84
C PHE A 11 -10.94 -11.12 14.88
N SER A 12 -10.17 -11.13 15.96
CA SER A 12 -10.34 -12.09 17.06
C SER A 12 -10.85 -11.43 18.34
N PRO A 13 -11.60 -12.16 19.18
CA PRO A 13 -12.16 -11.62 20.42
C PRO A 13 -11.13 -11.23 21.47
N ASP A 14 -9.97 -11.88 21.45
CA ASP A 14 -8.85 -11.64 22.38
C ASP A 14 -7.81 -10.67 21.81
N HIS A 15 -8.05 -10.17 20.59
CA HIS A 15 -7.21 -9.22 19.89
C HIS A 15 -5.76 -9.70 19.65
N THR A 16 -5.52 -11.03 19.63
CA THR A 16 -4.19 -11.62 19.45
C THR A 16 -4.07 -12.46 18.18
N LEU A 17 -2.82 -12.73 17.74
CA LEU A 17 -2.54 -13.65 16.62
C LEU A 17 -3.00 -15.07 16.93
N ASN A 18 -2.89 -15.51 18.20
CA ASN A 18 -3.37 -16.82 18.62
C ASN A 18 -4.90 -16.92 18.55
N GLY A 19 -5.63 -15.85 18.89
CA GLY A 19 -7.07 -15.80 18.73
C GLY A 19 -7.52 -15.84 17.27
N ILE A 20 -6.72 -15.29 16.35
CA ILE A 20 -6.95 -15.39 14.90
C ILE A 20 -6.88 -16.85 14.44
N ALA A 21 -5.94 -17.65 14.98
CA ALA A 21 -5.85 -19.07 14.66
C ALA A 21 -7.17 -19.82 14.95
N GLY A 22 -7.86 -19.44 16.02
CA GLY A 22 -9.19 -19.96 16.36
C GLY A 22 -10.30 -19.62 15.32
N LYS A 23 -10.05 -18.66 14.42
CA LYS A 23 -11.00 -18.28 13.35
C LYS A 23 -10.74 -18.98 12.01
N ILE A 24 -9.73 -19.85 11.91
CA ILE A 24 -9.45 -20.59 10.67
C ILE A 24 -10.67 -21.40 10.19
N PRO A 25 -11.45 -22.11 11.05
CA PRO A 25 -12.65 -22.79 10.60
C PRO A 25 -13.67 -21.87 9.93
N TYR A 26 -13.87 -20.65 10.46
CA TYR A 26 -14.74 -19.64 9.84
C TYR A 26 -14.22 -19.18 8.47
N LEU A 27 -12.93 -18.94 8.32
CA LEU A 27 -12.35 -18.59 7.02
C LEU A 27 -12.53 -19.72 6.00
N LYS A 28 -12.40 -20.98 6.42
CA LYS A 28 -12.63 -22.15 5.56
C LYS A 28 -14.09 -22.28 5.15
N GLU A 29 -15.02 -22.06 6.06
CA GLU A 29 -16.47 -22.07 5.77
C GLU A 29 -16.83 -21.04 4.71
N LEU A 30 -16.18 -19.86 4.74
CA LEU A 30 -16.32 -18.82 3.71
C LEU A 30 -15.60 -19.16 2.40
N GLY A 31 -14.82 -20.25 2.32
CA GLY A 31 -14.03 -20.62 1.17
C GLY A 31 -12.78 -19.74 0.97
N VAL A 32 -12.32 -19.07 2.03
CA VAL A 32 -11.12 -18.21 1.98
C VAL A 32 -9.87 -19.05 1.78
N THR A 33 -9.07 -18.67 0.79
CA THR A 33 -7.76 -19.28 0.48
C THR A 33 -6.63 -18.26 0.55
N TYR A 34 -6.93 -16.99 0.85
CA TYR A 34 -5.97 -15.90 0.95
C TYR A 34 -6.42 -14.95 2.07
N PHE A 35 -5.62 -14.87 3.12
CA PHE A 35 -5.93 -14.03 4.28
C PHE A 35 -4.92 -12.91 4.41
N HIS A 36 -5.36 -11.67 4.25
CA HIS A 36 -4.55 -10.48 4.40
C HIS A 36 -4.78 -9.88 5.78
N LEU A 37 -3.77 -9.95 6.64
CA LEU A 37 -3.69 -9.23 7.90
C LEU A 37 -3.09 -7.86 7.67
N MET A 38 -3.88 -6.83 7.96
CA MET A 38 -3.51 -5.42 7.91
C MET A 38 -2.33 -5.13 8.84
N PRO A 39 -1.66 -3.96 8.75
CA PRO A 39 -0.35 -3.77 9.35
C PRO A 39 -0.25 -4.27 10.79
N LEU A 40 0.59 -5.28 10.98
CA LEU A 40 0.78 -5.98 12.26
C LEU A 40 2.20 -5.84 12.82
N LEU A 41 3.15 -5.33 12.01
CA LEU A 41 4.50 -5.08 12.48
C LEU A 41 4.52 -3.91 13.45
N GLN A 42 5.52 -3.84 14.34
CA GLN A 42 5.57 -2.89 15.42
C GLN A 42 5.59 -1.44 14.92
N PRO A 43 4.50 -0.69 15.06
CA PRO A 43 4.45 0.72 14.68
C PRO A 43 4.95 1.60 15.83
N ARG A 44 5.17 2.88 15.53
CA ARG A 44 5.35 3.90 16.56
C ARG A 44 4.14 4.00 17.48
N LEU A 45 4.35 4.48 18.69
CA LEU A 45 3.28 4.70 19.68
C LEU A 45 2.46 5.95 19.33
N GLY A 46 1.20 5.94 19.70
CA GLY A 46 0.26 7.05 19.43
C GLY A 46 -0.23 7.04 17.96
N GLN A 47 -0.25 8.20 17.34
CA GLN A 47 -0.60 8.32 15.91
C GLN A 47 0.42 7.57 15.07
N ASN A 48 -0.02 6.56 14.33
CA ASN A 48 0.85 5.66 13.58
C ASN A 48 0.30 5.28 12.20
N ASP A 49 -0.66 6.06 11.73
CA ASP A 49 -1.25 5.85 10.40
C ASP A 49 -1.79 4.43 10.20
N GLY A 50 -2.60 3.95 11.14
CA GLY A 50 -3.17 2.59 11.06
C GLY A 50 -2.14 1.44 11.13
N GLY A 51 -0.92 1.74 11.56
CA GLY A 51 0.19 0.79 11.63
C GLY A 51 1.22 0.93 10.51
N TYR A 52 1.01 1.86 9.55
CA TYR A 52 1.96 2.07 8.45
C TYR A 52 3.20 2.89 8.83
N ALA A 53 3.24 3.52 10.01
CA ALA A 53 4.47 4.10 10.54
C ALA A 53 5.27 3.05 11.33
N VAL A 54 6.00 2.18 10.62
CA VAL A 54 6.71 1.04 11.20
C VAL A 54 7.96 1.50 11.94
N MET A 55 8.06 1.10 13.22
CA MET A 55 9.21 1.36 14.07
C MET A 55 10.18 0.16 14.12
N ASP A 56 9.67 -1.07 13.98
CA ASP A 56 10.46 -2.28 13.94
C ASP A 56 9.80 -3.34 13.04
N TYR A 57 10.50 -3.72 11.98
CA TYR A 57 10.03 -4.73 11.03
C TYR A 57 10.21 -6.19 11.52
N ARG A 58 10.98 -6.39 12.60
CA ARG A 58 11.28 -7.73 13.13
C ARG A 58 10.46 -8.06 14.37
N GLN A 59 9.53 -7.19 14.73
CA GLN A 59 8.57 -7.39 15.81
C GLN A 59 7.14 -7.17 15.31
N VAL A 60 6.20 -7.90 15.88
CA VAL A 60 4.78 -7.58 15.76
C VAL A 60 4.36 -6.61 16.85
N LYS A 61 3.24 -5.92 16.69
CA LYS A 61 2.61 -5.12 17.74
C LYS A 61 2.56 -5.94 19.03
N SER A 62 3.06 -5.41 20.14
CA SER A 62 3.20 -6.14 21.41
C SER A 62 1.88 -6.71 21.95
N GLU A 63 0.76 -6.03 21.68
CA GLU A 63 -0.58 -6.48 22.04
C GLU A 63 -1.08 -7.67 21.21
N LEU A 64 -0.52 -7.90 20.03
CA LEU A 64 -0.90 -9.03 19.17
C LEU A 64 -0.18 -10.32 19.53
N GLY A 65 0.98 -10.24 20.18
CA GLY A 65 1.84 -11.37 20.48
C GLY A 65 3.29 -11.17 20.04
N THR A 66 3.91 -12.25 19.60
CA THR A 66 5.32 -12.29 19.22
C THR A 66 5.49 -12.70 17.74
N MET A 67 6.72 -12.55 17.22
CA MET A 67 7.05 -13.05 15.88
C MET A 67 6.91 -14.59 15.78
N ALA A 68 7.12 -15.31 16.89
CA ALA A 68 6.87 -16.76 16.95
C ALA A 68 5.37 -17.10 16.82
N ASP A 69 4.49 -16.26 17.37
CA ASP A 69 3.04 -16.41 17.22
C ASP A 69 2.62 -16.16 15.75
N LEU A 70 3.25 -15.20 15.08
CA LEU A 70 3.03 -14.96 13.64
C LEU A 70 3.45 -16.19 12.82
N ALA A 71 4.63 -16.74 13.08
CA ALA A 71 5.11 -17.95 12.39
C ALA A 71 4.19 -19.17 12.67
N GLY A 72 3.71 -19.29 13.91
CA GLY A 72 2.73 -20.31 14.31
C GLY A 72 1.41 -20.18 13.55
N LEU A 73 0.87 -18.95 13.46
CA LEU A 73 -0.34 -18.66 12.70
C LEU A 73 -0.17 -18.95 11.22
N ALA A 74 0.96 -18.51 10.61
CA ALA A 74 1.29 -18.80 9.21
C ALA A 74 1.30 -20.30 8.93
N GLY A 75 1.93 -21.10 9.81
CA GLY A 75 1.94 -22.55 9.71
C GLY A 75 0.54 -23.18 9.78
N GLN A 76 -0.30 -22.71 10.69
CA GLN A 76 -1.68 -23.18 10.83
C GLN A 76 -2.56 -22.82 9.62
N LEU A 77 -2.43 -21.59 9.10
CA LEU A 77 -3.14 -21.16 7.90
C LEU A 77 -2.74 -22.03 6.71
N ARG A 78 -1.44 -22.26 6.48
CA ARG A 78 -0.92 -23.10 5.40
C ARG A 78 -1.45 -24.54 5.50
N GLN A 79 -1.48 -25.15 6.68
CA GLN A 79 -2.06 -26.49 6.91
C GLN A 79 -3.56 -26.57 6.57
N ASN A 80 -4.21 -25.42 6.46
CA ASN A 80 -5.62 -25.28 6.12
C ASN A 80 -5.83 -24.68 4.72
N ASP A 81 -4.82 -24.70 3.84
CA ASP A 81 -4.86 -24.19 2.46
C ASP A 81 -5.20 -22.69 2.38
N VAL A 82 -4.79 -21.91 3.37
CA VAL A 82 -4.96 -20.45 3.40
C VAL A 82 -3.58 -19.79 3.39
N SER A 83 -3.29 -19.02 2.36
CA SER A 83 -2.06 -18.23 2.26
C SER A 83 -2.14 -16.97 3.12
N LEU A 84 -1.09 -16.70 3.89
CA LEU A 84 -0.97 -15.47 4.68
C LEU A 84 -0.35 -14.35 3.86
N CYS A 85 -1.04 -13.21 3.81
CA CYS A 85 -0.51 -11.94 3.33
C CYS A 85 -0.34 -10.95 4.48
N ILE A 86 0.75 -10.20 4.48
CA ILE A 86 0.94 -9.03 5.35
C ILE A 86 1.50 -7.85 4.56
N ASP A 87 1.42 -6.66 5.16
CA ASP A 87 2.01 -5.44 4.59
C ASP A 87 3.51 -5.36 4.85
N LEU A 88 4.27 -4.94 3.83
CA LEU A 88 5.64 -4.48 3.95
C LEU A 88 5.69 -3.02 3.49
N VAL A 89 5.82 -2.10 4.45
CA VAL A 89 6.01 -0.68 4.16
C VAL A 89 7.43 -0.49 3.71
N CYS A 90 7.63 -0.23 2.41
CA CYS A 90 8.97 -0.14 1.82
C CYS A 90 9.37 1.28 1.40
N ASN A 91 8.43 2.23 1.35
CA ASN A 91 8.76 3.62 1.00
C ASN A 91 9.33 4.43 2.17
N HIS A 92 8.93 4.15 3.41
CA HIS A 92 9.27 4.97 4.58
C HIS A 92 9.34 4.14 5.86
N THR A 93 9.91 4.72 6.91
CA THR A 93 9.84 4.21 8.29
C THR A 93 9.25 5.26 9.21
N ALA A 94 8.85 4.85 10.42
CA ALA A 94 8.60 5.83 11.48
C ALA A 94 9.89 6.54 11.89
N LYS A 95 9.79 7.79 12.33
CA LYS A 95 10.93 8.54 12.90
C LYS A 95 11.52 7.88 14.16
N GLU A 96 10.77 7.00 14.80
CA GLU A 96 11.20 6.20 15.97
C GLU A 96 11.94 4.91 15.54
N HIS A 97 12.01 4.59 14.25
CA HIS A 97 12.81 3.47 13.75
C HIS A 97 14.29 3.64 14.12
N GLU A 98 14.98 2.55 14.43
CA GLU A 98 16.39 2.59 14.86
C GLU A 98 17.28 3.39 13.89
N TRP A 99 17.07 3.24 12.58
CA TRP A 99 17.83 3.99 11.57
C TRP A 99 17.58 5.49 11.66
N ALA A 100 16.33 5.90 11.82
CA ALA A 100 15.97 7.32 11.95
C ALA A 100 16.50 7.91 13.25
N GLN A 101 16.50 7.16 14.36
CA GLN A 101 17.07 7.59 15.63
C GLN A 101 18.60 7.80 15.55
N LYS A 102 19.32 6.90 14.86
CA LYS A 102 20.74 7.06 14.59
C LYS A 102 21.02 8.26 13.68
N ALA A 103 20.19 8.45 12.65
CA ALA A 103 20.28 9.64 11.77
C ALA A 103 20.06 10.94 12.55
N MET A 104 19.08 10.99 13.47
CA MET A 104 18.84 12.12 14.36
C MET A 104 20.01 12.36 15.34
N ALA A 105 20.68 11.32 15.77
CA ALA A 105 21.87 11.41 16.63
C ALA A 105 23.12 11.90 15.87
N GLY A 106 23.02 12.12 14.56
CA GLY A 106 24.09 12.67 13.74
C GLY A 106 24.97 11.63 13.04
N ASP A 107 24.58 10.33 13.05
CA ASP A 107 25.33 9.30 12.34
C ASP A 107 25.19 9.51 10.81
N PRO A 108 26.29 9.81 10.10
CA PRO A 108 26.24 10.13 8.68
C PRO A 108 25.81 8.94 7.81
N VAL A 109 26.07 7.70 8.23
CA VAL A 109 25.64 6.50 7.50
C VAL A 109 24.12 6.42 7.49
N TYR A 110 23.49 6.62 8.61
CA TYR A 110 22.04 6.55 8.73
C TYR A 110 21.33 7.82 8.25
N GLN A 111 22.01 8.97 8.24
CA GLN A 111 21.47 10.16 7.56
C GLN A 111 21.33 9.94 6.06
N ASP A 112 22.18 9.14 5.44
CA ASP A 112 22.10 8.77 4.03
C ASP A 112 21.04 7.66 3.74
N TYR A 113 20.47 7.05 4.78
CA TYR A 113 19.33 6.14 4.62
C TYR A 113 18.03 6.87 4.29
N TYR A 114 17.97 8.17 4.56
CA TYR A 114 16.82 9.02 4.36
C TYR A 114 17.13 10.19 3.42
N LEU A 115 16.10 10.73 2.79
CA LEU A 115 16.22 11.92 1.97
C LEU A 115 16.20 13.15 2.87
N THR A 116 17.39 13.66 3.21
CA THR A 116 17.57 14.79 4.12
C THR A 116 18.28 15.97 3.46
N PHE A 117 17.89 17.21 3.81
CA PHE A 117 18.38 18.44 3.17
C PHE A 117 18.78 19.48 4.23
N PRO A 118 19.90 20.20 4.04
CA PRO A 118 20.36 21.20 5.03
C PRO A 118 19.46 22.45 5.06
N ASP A 119 18.78 22.75 3.96
CA ASP A 119 17.92 23.92 3.80
C ASP A 119 16.77 23.62 2.82
N ARG A 120 15.99 24.66 2.47
CA ARG A 120 14.84 24.55 1.57
C ARG A 120 15.19 24.61 0.08
N THR A 121 16.44 24.77 -0.30
CA THR A 121 16.83 24.99 -1.71
C THR A 121 16.36 23.85 -2.62
N LEU A 122 16.66 22.59 -2.26
CA LEU A 122 16.21 21.44 -3.03
C LEU A 122 14.74 21.08 -2.71
N PRO A 123 14.28 21.05 -1.44
CA PRO A 123 12.86 20.86 -1.14
C PRO A 123 11.92 21.75 -1.93
N ASP A 124 12.19 23.08 -2.03
CA ASP A 124 11.33 24.00 -2.77
C ASP A 124 11.32 23.72 -4.29
N GLN A 125 12.40 23.17 -4.85
CA GLN A 125 12.43 22.73 -6.24
C GLN A 125 11.58 21.47 -6.46
N TYR A 126 11.63 20.50 -5.54
CA TYR A 126 10.80 19.30 -5.61
C TYR A 126 9.32 19.65 -5.48
N GLU A 127 8.95 20.52 -4.55
CA GLU A 127 7.56 20.91 -4.32
C GLU A 127 6.90 21.66 -5.50
N GLN A 128 7.67 22.06 -6.52
CA GLN A 128 7.10 22.59 -7.76
C GLN A 128 6.39 21.52 -8.60
N THR A 129 6.73 20.25 -8.43
CA THR A 129 6.23 19.15 -9.28
C THR A 129 5.62 18.01 -8.48
N VAL A 130 6.01 17.83 -7.21
CA VAL A 130 5.48 16.81 -6.32
C VAL A 130 4.11 17.24 -5.78
N ARG A 131 3.13 16.36 -5.85
CA ARG A 131 1.82 16.64 -5.25
C ARG A 131 1.79 16.27 -3.77
N GLU A 132 1.01 17.02 -3.02
CA GLU A 132 0.67 16.66 -1.63
C GLU A 132 -0.33 15.51 -1.60
N ILE A 133 -0.06 14.48 -0.80
CA ILE A 133 -0.93 13.31 -0.71
C ILE A 133 -2.05 13.55 0.31
N PHE A 134 -1.73 14.12 1.46
CA PHE A 134 -2.68 14.42 2.53
C PHE A 134 -2.65 15.90 2.92
N PRO A 135 -3.06 16.83 2.03
CA PRO A 135 -2.95 18.28 2.29
C PRO A 135 -3.75 18.74 3.50
N GLU A 136 -4.81 18.02 3.89
CA GLU A 136 -5.62 18.33 5.07
C GLU A 136 -4.88 18.07 6.39
N PHE A 137 -3.89 17.20 6.41
CA PHE A 137 -3.15 16.82 7.62
C PHE A 137 -1.77 17.47 7.69
N LYS A 138 -1.15 17.69 6.54
CA LYS A 138 0.21 18.21 6.45
C LYS A 138 0.41 18.98 5.15
N ALA A 139 0.91 20.20 5.25
CA ALA A 139 1.32 20.99 4.10
C ALA A 139 2.75 20.58 3.65
N GLY A 140 2.93 20.41 2.35
CA GLY A 140 4.20 20.09 1.72
C GLY A 140 4.68 18.65 1.97
N SER A 141 5.77 18.30 1.32
CA SER A 141 6.37 16.96 1.39
C SER A 141 7.62 16.88 2.28
N PHE A 142 7.93 17.94 3.03
CA PHE A 142 9.14 18.01 3.84
C PHE A 142 8.84 18.52 5.26
N THR A 143 9.52 17.92 6.26
CA THR A 143 9.40 18.29 7.68
C THR A 143 10.76 18.69 8.23
N TYR A 144 10.83 19.82 8.93
CA TYR A 144 12.06 20.26 9.59
C TYR A 144 12.22 19.61 10.95
N TYR A 145 13.40 19.08 11.21
CA TYR A 145 13.77 18.46 12.49
C TYR A 145 14.88 19.27 13.17
N GLU A 146 14.54 20.01 14.20
CA GLU A 146 15.47 20.89 14.93
C GLU A 146 16.70 20.13 15.46
N GLN A 147 16.50 18.90 15.95
CA GLN A 147 17.57 18.06 16.49
C GLN A 147 18.67 17.76 15.45
N MET A 148 18.28 17.67 14.17
CA MET A 148 19.20 17.43 13.04
C MET A 148 19.65 18.72 12.37
N GLY A 149 18.92 19.82 12.57
CA GLY A 149 19.07 21.03 11.76
C GLY A 149 18.81 20.80 10.27
N ARG A 150 17.95 19.84 9.91
CA ARG A 150 17.72 19.42 8.54
C ARG A 150 16.24 19.25 8.22
N TRP A 151 15.90 19.39 6.96
CA TRP A 151 14.63 18.99 6.39
C TRP A 151 14.70 17.51 6.00
N VAL A 152 13.63 16.77 6.27
CA VAL A 152 13.49 15.36 5.89
C VAL A 152 12.30 15.23 4.95
N TRP A 153 12.46 14.42 3.90
CA TRP A 153 11.33 14.07 3.04
C TRP A 153 10.32 13.20 3.80
N THR A 154 9.07 13.60 3.78
CA THR A 154 7.96 12.96 4.50
C THR A 154 6.73 13.00 3.60
N THR A 155 6.60 12.06 2.67
CA THR A 155 5.53 12.03 1.66
C THR A 155 4.14 12.03 2.31
N PHE A 156 3.92 11.26 3.37
CA PHE A 156 2.62 11.06 4.00
C PHE A 156 2.48 11.91 5.26
N ASN A 157 2.94 11.41 6.40
CA ASN A 157 2.88 12.12 7.66
C ASN A 157 4.27 12.61 8.10
N GLU A 158 4.31 13.66 8.91
CA GLU A 158 5.57 14.23 9.41
C GLU A 158 6.48 13.18 10.11
N PHE A 159 5.89 12.15 10.71
CA PHE A 159 6.60 11.09 11.41
C PHE A 159 6.96 9.89 10.52
N GLN A 160 6.67 9.91 9.22
CA GLN A 160 7.01 8.88 8.23
C GLN A 160 8.12 9.42 7.31
N TRP A 161 9.34 8.93 7.51
CA TRP A 161 10.53 9.40 6.82
C TRP A 161 10.81 8.56 5.59
N ASP A 162 10.83 9.18 4.42
CA ASP A 162 11.06 8.50 3.15
C ASP A 162 12.49 7.99 3.03
N LEU A 163 12.61 6.72 2.65
CA LEU A 163 13.86 6.02 2.47
C LEU A 163 14.58 6.44 1.19
N ASN A 164 15.90 6.49 1.26
CA ASN A 164 16.78 6.85 0.15
C ASN A 164 17.25 5.60 -0.60
N TYR A 165 16.49 5.13 -1.57
CA TYR A 165 16.88 3.97 -2.39
C TYR A 165 18.04 4.25 -3.37
N SER A 166 18.53 5.49 -3.50
CA SER A 166 19.80 5.74 -4.18
C SER A 166 20.99 5.21 -3.38
N ASN A 167 20.82 4.94 -2.08
CA ASN A 167 21.75 4.24 -1.23
C ASN A 167 21.52 2.72 -1.31
N PRO A 168 22.44 1.92 -1.87
CA PRO A 168 22.27 0.46 -1.98
C PRO A 168 22.11 -0.27 -0.63
N ALA A 169 22.61 0.32 0.48
CA ALA A 169 22.44 -0.26 1.81
C ALA A 169 20.97 -0.30 2.22
N VAL A 170 20.17 0.72 1.86
CA VAL A 170 18.72 0.73 2.11
C VAL A 170 18.03 -0.42 1.39
N PHE A 171 18.38 -0.65 0.11
CA PHE A 171 17.85 -1.80 -0.64
C PHE A 171 18.23 -3.12 0.02
N ALA A 172 19.48 -3.29 0.46
CA ALA A 172 19.95 -4.52 1.08
C ALA A 172 19.22 -4.81 2.40
N GLU A 173 19.03 -3.79 3.24
CA GLU A 173 18.27 -3.92 4.51
C GLU A 173 16.80 -4.28 4.26
N MET A 174 16.13 -3.60 3.32
CA MET A 174 14.74 -3.90 3.00
C MET A 174 14.56 -5.28 2.37
N LEU A 175 15.53 -5.74 1.56
CA LEU A 175 15.56 -7.11 1.06
C LEU A 175 15.70 -8.13 2.20
N ASP A 176 16.58 -7.87 3.16
CA ASP A 176 16.78 -8.76 4.30
C ASP A 176 15.51 -8.83 5.17
N ILE A 177 14.80 -7.70 5.37
CA ILE A 177 13.50 -7.66 6.03
C ILE A 177 12.46 -8.48 5.25
N LEU A 178 12.39 -8.32 3.93
CA LEU A 178 11.49 -9.07 3.06
C LEU A 178 11.72 -10.59 3.22
N LEU A 179 12.96 -11.02 3.15
CA LEU A 179 13.33 -12.44 3.31
C LEU A 179 13.11 -12.93 4.73
N PHE A 180 13.35 -12.11 5.73
CA PHE A 180 13.04 -12.42 7.13
C PHE A 180 11.54 -12.71 7.30
N LEU A 181 10.64 -11.88 6.75
CA LEU A 181 9.20 -12.09 6.84
C LEU A 181 8.76 -13.36 6.06
N ALA A 182 9.34 -13.60 4.89
CA ALA A 182 9.11 -14.85 4.17
C ALA A 182 9.51 -16.08 5.01
N ASN A 183 10.61 -15.99 5.74
CA ASN A 183 11.09 -17.05 6.64
C ASN A 183 10.19 -17.26 7.87
N GLN A 184 9.36 -16.26 8.25
CA GLN A 184 8.29 -16.45 9.24
C GLN A 184 7.08 -17.19 8.67
N GLY A 185 7.09 -17.54 7.40
CA GLY A 185 6.01 -18.27 6.75
C GLY A 185 5.00 -17.40 6.01
N VAL A 186 5.28 -16.12 5.85
CA VAL A 186 4.47 -15.20 5.02
C VAL A 186 4.60 -15.61 3.56
N GLU A 187 3.48 -15.78 2.86
CA GLU A 187 3.44 -16.24 1.46
C GLU A 187 3.18 -15.10 0.46
N VAL A 188 2.59 -14.00 0.92
CA VAL A 188 2.37 -12.81 0.10
C VAL A 188 2.77 -11.56 0.88
N LEU A 189 3.59 -10.72 0.29
CA LEU A 189 3.88 -9.39 0.81
C LEU A 189 3.16 -8.33 -0.03
N ARG A 190 2.30 -7.55 0.63
CA ARG A 190 1.76 -6.32 0.05
C ARG A 190 2.80 -5.21 0.22
N LEU A 191 3.40 -4.82 -0.88
CA LEU A 191 4.38 -3.75 -0.89
C LEU A 191 3.64 -2.42 -0.90
N ASP A 192 3.69 -1.72 0.22
CA ASP A 192 2.98 -0.47 0.45
C ASP A 192 3.69 0.69 -0.23
N ALA A 193 2.91 1.58 -0.86
CA ALA A 193 3.36 2.85 -1.43
C ALA A 193 4.52 2.73 -2.45
N VAL A 194 4.55 1.65 -3.25
CA VAL A 194 5.66 1.37 -4.19
C VAL A 194 5.84 2.46 -5.25
N ALA A 195 4.79 3.21 -5.57
CA ALA A 195 4.85 4.29 -6.54
C ALA A 195 5.82 5.41 -6.13
N PHE A 196 6.06 5.56 -4.84
CA PHE A 196 6.83 6.66 -4.25
C PHE A 196 8.29 6.30 -3.92
N MET A 197 8.76 5.08 -4.18
CA MET A 197 10.08 4.61 -3.72
C MET A 197 11.27 5.38 -4.31
N TRP A 198 11.11 6.08 -5.43
CA TRP A 198 12.20 6.83 -6.07
C TRP A 198 11.84 8.28 -6.31
N LYS A 199 12.78 9.19 -5.98
CA LYS A 199 12.60 10.63 -6.12
C LYS A 199 13.53 11.16 -7.22
N ARG A 200 12.93 11.81 -8.24
CA ARG A 200 13.66 12.44 -9.35
C ARG A 200 13.24 13.90 -9.49
N MET A 201 14.22 14.80 -9.38
CA MET A 201 13.99 16.24 -9.54
C MET A 201 13.30 16.54 -10.87
N GLY A 202 12.30 17.43 -10.84
CA GLY A 202 11.55 17.87 -12.01
C GLY A 202 10.47 16.89 -12.48
N THR A 203 10.17 15.84 -11.69
CA THR A 203 9.06 14.92 -11.89
C THR A 203 8.10 14.99 -10.69
N ASP A 204 6.96 14.32 -10.80
CA ASP A 204 6.02 14.11 -9.67
C ASP A 204 6.56 13.13 -8.61
N CYS A 205 7.70 12.50 -8.86
CA CYS A 205 8.31 11.46 -8.02
C CYS A 205 7.42 10.23 -7.79
N GLU A 206 6.51 9.97 -8.72
CA GLU A 206 5.68 8.78 -8.73
C GLU A 206 6.01 7.89 -9.94
N ASN A 207 5.91 6.57 -9.79
CA ASN A 207 6.06 5.58 -10.87
C ASN A 207 7.37 5.72 -11.67
N GLN A 208 8.44 6.14 -11.01
CA GLN A 208 9.73 6.33 -11.69
C GLN A 208 10.33 4.98 -12.13
N PRO A 209 11.07 4.95 -13.27
CA PRO A 209 11.68 3.71 -13.77
C PRO A 209 12.57 2.99 -12.74
N GLU A 210 13.21 3.73 -11.84
CA GLU A 210 14.04 3.16 -10.78
C GLU A 210 13.22 2.43 -9.72
N ALA A 211 12.00 2.89 -9.42
CA ALA A 211 11.09 2.15 -8.53
C ALA A 211 10.78 0.75 -9.12
N HIS A 212 10.51 0.67 -10.42
CA HIS A 212 10.34 -0.60 -11.13
C HIS A 212 11.62 -1.45 -11.10
N ALA A 213 12.79 -0.85 -11.29
CA ALA A 213 14.06 -1.58 -11.20
C ALA A 213 14.31 -2.17 -9.80
N ILE A 214 13.96 -1.45 -8.74
CA ILE A 214 14.01 -1.93 -7.36
C ILE A 214 13.07 -3.13 -7.17
N LEU A 215 11.83 -3.05 -7.67
CA LEU A 215 10.87 -4.16 -7.60
C LEU A 215 11.35 -5.38 -8.37
N GLN A 216 11.97 -5.19 -9.54
CA GLN A 216 12.58 -6.27 -10.31
C GLN A 216 13.73 -6.94 -9.55
N ALA A 217 14.54 -6.16 -8.84
CA ALA A 217 15.62 -6.67 -8.00
C ALA A 217 15.04 -7.45 -6.79
N PHE A 218 14.04 -6.91 -6.07
CA PHE A 218 13.35 -7.64 -5.01
C PHE A 218 12.77 -8.96 -5.53
N ARG A 219 12.11 -8.92 -6.69
CA ARG A 219 11.50 -10.11 -7.28
C ARG A 219 12.54 -11.16 -7.69
N ALA A 220 13.64 -10.75 -8.30
CA ALA A 220 14.70 -11.65 -8.72
C ALA A 220 15.34 -12.37 -7.51
N LEU A 221 15.66 -11.62 -6.46
CA LEU A 221 16.31 -12.15 -5.26
C LEU A 221 15.35 -12.98 -4.40
N SER A 222 14.08 -12.57 -4.27
CA SER A 222 13.07 -13.37 -3.58
C SER A 222 12.82 -14.70 -4.27
N ARG A 223 12.81 -14.76 -5.61
CA ARG A 223 12.69 -16.05 -6.34
C ARG A 223 13.83 -17.00 -6.07
N MET A 224 15.03 -16.49 -5.82
CA MET A 224 16.19 -17.33 -5.50
C MET A 224 16.13 -17.86 -4.07
N ALA A 225 15.74 -17.03 -3.10
CA ALA A 225 15.79 -17.36 -1.68
C ALA A 225 14.47 -17.89 -1.12
N ALA A 226 13.34 -17.41 -1.63
CA ALA A 226 11.98 -17.71 -1.18
C ALA A 226 11.03 -17.86 -2.38
N PRO A 227 11.19 -18.91 -3.24
CA PRO A 227 10.50 -19.01 -4.54
C PRO A 227 8.97 -19.06 -4.44
N GLY A 228 8.43 -19.44 -3.30
CA GLY A 228 6.98 -19.45 -3.03
C GLY A 228 6.39 -18.09 -2.65
N LEU A 229 7.21 -17.08 -2.40
CA LEU A 229 6.74 -15.76 -2.04
C LEU A 229 6.17 -15.03 -3.26
N LEU A 230 4.99 -14.44 -3.09
CA LEU A 230 4.36 -13.53 -4.06
C LEU A 230 4.47 -12.09 -3.59
N LEU A 231 4.67 -11.17 -4.54
CA LEU A 231 4.65 -9.73 -4.28
C LEU A 231 3.36 -9.13 -4.84
N LYS A 232 2.67 -8.35 -4.02
CA LYS A 232 1.46 -7.62 -4.36
C LYS A 232 1.75 -6.12 -4.31
N ALA A 233 1.66 -5.46 -5.46
CA ALA A 233 1.86 -4.01 -5.54
C ALA A 233 0.65 -3.26 -4.97
N GLU A 234 0.92 -2.30 -4.11
CA GLU A 234 -0.02 -1.25 -3.78
C GLU A 234 0.44 0.04 -4.47
N ALA A 235 -0.29 0.39 -5.53
CA ALA A 235 -0.14 1.61 -6.29
C ALA A 235 -1.54 2.08 -6.71
N ILE A 236 -2.00 3.19 -6.13
CA ILE A 236 -3.31 3.79 -6.47
C ILE A 236 -3.09 4.79 -7.60
N VAL A 237 -2.91 4.25 -8.78
CA VAL A 237 -2.61 5.01 -10.00
C VAL A 237 -3.53 4.56 -11.15
N PRO A 238 -3.69 5.37 -12.22
CA PRO A 238 -4.47 4.97 -13.40
C PRO A 238 -3.97 3.67 -14.03
N PRO A 239 -4.84 2.87 -14.67
CA PRO A 239 -4.50 1.56 -15.22
C PRO A 239 -3.24 1.51 -16.11
N PRO A 240 -2.98 2.49 -17.00
CA PRO A 240 -1.75 2.49 -17.78
C PRO A 240 -0.47 2.59 -16.95
N GLN A 241 -0.52 3.22 -15.78
CA GLN A 241 0.59 3.32 -14.83
C GLN A 241 0.63 2.14 -13.86
N LEU A 242 -0.51 1.46 -13.62
CA LEU A 242 -0.59 0.31 -12.73
C LEU A 242 -0.06 -0.98 -13.36
N VAL A 243 -0.39 -1.22 -14.64
CA VAL A 243 0.00 -2.45 -15.35
C VAL A 243 1.52 -2.70 -15.39
N PRO A 244 2.39 -1.68 -15.51
CA PRO A 244 3.84 -1.86 -15.38
C PRO A 244 4.27 -2.60 -14.11
N TYR A 245 3.60 -2.41 -12.96
CA TYR A 245 3.90 -3.13 -11.72
C TYR A 245 3.65 -4.65 -11.78
N LEU A 246 2.92 -5.11 -12.79
CA LEU A 246 2.75 -6.54 -13.09
C LEU A 246 3.82 -7.07 -14.04
N GLY A 247 4.76 -6.21 -14.45
CA GLY A 247 5.85 -6.55 -15.37
C GLY A 247 5.36 -6.74 -16.80
N ILE A 248 5.54 -5.74 -17.65
CA ILE A 248 5.20 -5.78 -19.07
C ILE A 248 6.45 -5.68 -19.95
N GLY A 249 6.34 -6.11 -21.21
CA GLY A 249 7.44 -6.04 -22.17
C GLY A 249 8.67 -6.84 -21.67
N GLU A 250 9.81 -6.20 -21.59
CA GLU A 250 11.06 -6.81 -21.11
C GLU A 250 11.04 -7.16 -19.61
N ALA A 251 10.17 -6.50 -18.83
CA ALA A 251 9.95 -6.78 -17.41
C ALA A 251 8.94 -7.89 -17.15
N THR A 252 8.39 -8.56 -18.17
CA THR A 252 7.43 -9.66 -18.01
C THR A 252 7.95 -10.71 -17.05
N ASN A 253 7.16 -11.06 -16.03
CA ASN A 253 7.50 -11.97 -14.93
C ASN A 253 8.64 -11.51 -14.01
N LYS A 254 8.97 -10.23 -14.00
CA LYS A 254 10.10 -9.72 -13.20
C LYS A 254 9.68 -8.73 -12.11
N GLU A 255 8.39 -8.41 -11.97
CA GLU A 255 7.86 -7.53 -10.93
C GLU A 255 6.82 -8.25 -10.07
N CYS A 256 5.76 -7.57 -9.64
CA CYS A 256 4.74 -8.16 -8.78
C CYS A 256 3.83 -9.13 -9.53
N GLU A 257 3.32 -10.12 -8.84
CA GLU A 257 2.36 -11.09 -9.40
C GLU A 257 0.91 -10.59 -9.30
N VAL A 258 0.63 -9.70 -8.36
CA VAL A 258 -0.73 -9.26 -8.04
C VAL A 258 -0.77 -7.74 -7.91
N ALA A 259 -1.81 -7.12 -8.45
CA ALA A 259 -2.12 -5.71 -8.22
C ALA A 259 -3.62 -5.52 -7.95
N TYR A 260 -3.97 -4.47 -7.22
CA TYR A 260 -5.37 -4.14 -6.94
C TYR A 260 -6.10 -3.64 -8.19
N HIS A 261 -7.31 -4.14 -8.39
CA HIS A 261 -8.18 -3.68 -9.47
C HIS A 261 -9.09 -2.53 -9.00
N ASN A 262 -8.50 -1.36 -8.74
CA ASN A 262 -9.22 -0.20 -8.20
C ASN A 262 -10.40 0.23 -9.09
N VAL A 263 -10.19 0.26 -10.41
CA VAL A 263 -11.25 0.61 -11.37
C VAL A 263 -12.47 -0.31 -11.21
N PHE A 264 -12.25 -1.62 -11.11
CA PHE A 264 -13.36 -2.56 -10.93
C PHE A 264 -14.15 -2.29 -9.65
N MET A 265 -13.46 -2.03 -8.54
CA MET A 265 -14.07 -1.67 -7.26
C MET A 265 -14.96 -0.44 -7.39
N VAL A 266 -14.43 0.65 -7.96
CA VAL A 266 -15.19 1.91 -8.16
C VAL A 266 -16.38 1.68 -9.08
N MET A 267 -16.22 0.93 -10.18
CA MET A 267 -17.30 0.66 -11.13
C MET A 267 -18.41 -0.22 -10.54
N LEU A 268 -18.08 -1.15 -9.62
CA LEU A 268 -19.10 -1.90 -8.88
C LEU A 268 -19.98 -0.96 -8.05
N TRP A 269 -19.38 -0.07 -7.26
CA TRP A 269 -20.11 0.88 -6.45
C TRP A 269 -20.91 1.87 -7.31
N SER A 270 -20.34 2.35 -8.42
CA SER A 270 -21.06 3.18 -9.38
C SER A 270 -22.28 2.47 -9.95
N SER A 271 -22.11 1.22 -10.38
CA SER A 271 -23.22 0.43 -10.96
C SER A 271 -24.35 0.17 -9.97
N LEU A 272 -24.02 -0.05 -8.69
CA LEU A 272 -25.03 -0.23 -7.62
C LEU A 272 -25.82 1.06 -7.36
N ALA A 273 -25.16 2.20 -7.30
CA ALA A 273 -25.80 3.49 -7.08
C ALA A 273 -26.69 3.92 -8.26
N GLU A 274 -26.15 3.81 -9.48
CA GLU A 274 -26.83 4.21 -10.71
C GLU A 274 -27.88 3.18 -11.19
N ARG A 275 -27.74 1.92 -10.74
CA ARG A 275 -28.51 0.75 -11.24
C ARG A 275 -28.32 0.51 -12.74
N LYS A 276 -27.12 0.83 -13.26
CA LYS A 276 -26.70 0.63 -14.64
C LYS A 276 -25.27 0.15 -14.70
N VAL A 277 -24.94 -0.61 -15.72
CA VAL A 277 -23.60 -1.20 -15.93
C VAL A 277 -22.86 -0.62 -17.13
N ALA A 278 -23.43 0.38 -17.81
CA ALA A 278 -22.84 0.93 -19.03
C ALA A 278 -21.44 1.50 -18.82
N LEU A 279 -21.26 2.32 -17.76
CA LEU A 279 -19.96 2.90 -17.41
C LEU A 279 -18.96 1.82 -17.05
N MET A 280 -19.34 0.85 -16.20
CA MET A 280 -18.48 -0.28 -15.83
C MET A 280 -18.07 -1.10 -17.06
N THR A 281 -19.00 -1.43 -17.94
CA THR A 281 -18.72 -2.20 -19.16
C THR A 281 -17.71 -1.46 -20.03
N HIS A 282 -17.91 -0.14 -20.25
CA HIS A 282 -16.99 0.68 -21.03
C HIS A 282 -15.59 0.73 -20.41
N ALA A 283 -15.50 1.05 -19.12
CA ALA A 283 -14.23 1.16 -18.44
C ALA A 283 -13.44 -0.15 -18.42
N LEU A 284 -14.11 -1.29 -18.19
CA LEU A 284 -13.47 -2.61 -18.20
C LEU A 284 -13.02 -3.06 -19.59
N GLN A 285 -13.73 -2.68 -20.65
CA GLN A 285 -13.31 -2.98 -22.03
C GLN A 285 -12.02 -2.23 -22.42
N LYS A 286 -11.73 -1.08 -21.78
CA LYS A 286 -10.52 -0.29 -22.01
C LYS A 286 -9.33 -0.74 -21.17
N MET A 287 -9.53 -1.65 -20.20
CA MET A 287 -8.44 -2.10 -19.35
C MET A 287 -7.30 -2.72 -20.15
N PRO A 288 -6.06 -2.31 -19.91
CA PRO A 288 -4.91 -2.92 -20.55
C PRO A 288 -4.82 -4.42 -20.24
N ALA A 289 -4.32 -5.20 -21.20
CA ALA A 289 -4.00 -6.61 -20.96
C ALA A 289 -2.85 -6.74 -19.96
N ILE A 290 -2.93 -7.75 -19.08
CA ILE A 290 -1.87 -8.10 -18.15
C ILE A 290 -1.19 -9.40 -18.54
N PRO A 291 0.06 -9.66 -18.12
CA PRO A 291 0.73 -10.93 -18.35
C PRO A 291 -0.07 -12.10 -17.76
N SER A 292 -0.09 -13.23 -18.46
CA SER A 292 -0.82 -14.45 -18.04
C SER A 292 -0.33 -15.06 -16.73
N SER A 293 0.88 -14.69 -16.30
CA SER A 293 1.49 -15.09 -15.02
C SER A 293 1.10 -14.21 -13.83
N THR A 294 0.30 -13.16 -14.07
CA THR A 294 -0.11 -12.18 -13.07
C THR A 294 -1.62 -12.17 -12.91
N SER A 295 -2.10 -11.52 -11.88
CA SER A 295 -3.53 -11.47 -11.59
C SER A 295 -3.97 -10.13 -11.02
N TRP A 296 -5.17 -9.71 -11.38
CA TRP A 296 -5.89 -8.68 -10.66
C TRP A 296 -6.45 -9.22 -9.36
N LEU A 297 -6.23 -8.50 -8.26
CA LEU A 297 -7.01 -8.65 -7.04
C LEU A 297 -8.26 -7.79 -7.17
N THR A 298 -9.37 -8.40 -7.56
CA THR A 298 -10.68 -7.74 -7.52
C THR A 298 -11.19 -7.70 -6.09
N TYR A 299 -11.72 -6.59 -5.66
CA TYR A 299 -12.19 -6.40 -4.29
C TYR A 299 -13.39 -5.47 -4.24
N ILE A 300 -14.17 -5.56 -3.18
CA ILE A 300 -15.34 -4.71 -2.95
C ILE A 300 -14.95 -3.51 -2.10
N ARG A 301 -14.15 -3.74 -1.05
CA ARG A 301 -13.69 -2.76 -0.08
C ARG A 301 -12.38 -3.23 0.56
N CYS A 302 -11.54 -2.28 0.96
CA CYS A 302 -10.42 -2.47 1.86
C CYS A 302 -10.47 -1.39 2.97
N HIS A 303 -9.37 -1.12 3.64
CA HIS A 303 -9.29 -0.09 4.68
C HIS A 303 -9.27 1.34 4.11
N ASP A 304 -8.80 1.50 2.86
CA ASP A 304 -8.69 2.80 2.20
C ASP A 304 -10.05 3.41 1.87
N ASP A 305 -10.05 4.71 1.62
CA ASP A 305 -11.20 5.40 1.06
C ASP A 305 -11.50 4.94 -0.36
N ILE A 306 -12.74 5.15 -0.78
CA ILE A 306 -13.12 4.97 -2.17
C ILE A 306 -12.82 6.29 -2.90
N GLY A 307 -11.67 6.37 -3.55
CA GLY A 307 -11.44 7.41 -4.54
C GLY A 307 -12.31 7.16 -5.77
N TRP A 308 -13.23 8.09 -6.07
CA TRP A 308 -14.14 7.94 -7.22
C TRP A 308 -13.40 8.16 -8.54
N ALA A 309 -12.53 7.23 -8.90
CA ALA A 309 -11.71 7.26 -10.13
C ALA A 309 -12.55 7.04 -11.41
N VAL A 310 -13.52 7.91 -11.63
CA VAL A 310 -14.31 7.98 -12.86
C VAL A 310 -13.73 9.10 -13.72
N THR A 311 -13.16 8.74 -14.88
CA THR A 311 -12.60 9.74 -15.82
C THR A 311 -13.71 10.49 -16.57
N GLU A 312 -13.42 11.74 -16.97
CA GLU A 312 -14.35 12.50 -17.82
C GLU A 312 -14.59 11.80 -19.16
N GLU A 313 -13.54 11.17 -19.72
CA GLU A 313 -13.62 10.46 -20.98
C GLU A 313 -14.56 9.25 -20.89
N ASP A 314 -14.41 8.40 -19.88
CA ASP A 314 -15.25 7.21 -19.70
C ASP A 314 -16.70 7.58 -19.41
N ALA A 315 -16.92 8.62 -18.60
CA ALA A 315 -18.26 9.14 -18.32
C ALA A 315 -18.92 9.68 -19.58
N ALA A 316 -18.22 10.51 -20.36
CA ALA A 316 -18.73 11.09 -21.59
C ALA A 316 -19.08 10.01 -22.64
N ALA A 317 -18.31 8.93 -22.74
CA ALA A 317 -18.56 7.82 -23.65
C ALA A 317 -19.91 7.13 -23.42
N VAL A 318 -20.46 7.23 -22.21
CA VAL A 318 -21.79 6.68 -21.85
C VAL A 318 -22.84 7.74 -21.59
N GLY A 319 -22.57 9.00 -21.98
CA GLY A 319 -23.50 10.12 -21.88
C GLY A 319 -23.60 10.71 -20.47
N LEU A 320 -22.60 10.51 -19.61
CA LEU A 320 -22.50 11.08 -18.28
C LEU A 320 -21.51 12.26 -18.26
N ASN A 321 -21.63 13.11 -17.25
CA ASN A 321 -20.60 14.08 -16.87
C ASN A 321 -19.82 13.51 -15.67
N GLY A 322 -18.50 13.37 -15.79
CA GLY A 322 -17.68 12.71 -14.80
C GLY A 322 -17.71 13.40 -13.43
N TYR A 323 -17.58 14.73 -13.41
CA TYR A 323 -17.65 15.50 -12.16
C TYR A 323 -18.99 15.33 -11.44
N LEU A 324 -20.11 15.49 -12.16
CA LEU A 324 -21.45 15.32 -11.59
C LEU A 324 -21.69 13.88 -11.12
N HIS A 325 -21.13 12.91 -11.84
CA HIS A 325 -21.25 11.51 -11.46
C HIS A 325 -20.46 11.19 -10.19
N ARG A 326 -19.22 11.68 -10.06
CA ARG A 326 -18.42 11.56 -8.81
C ARG A 326 -19.13 12.23 -7.63
N SER A 327 -19.69 13.43 -7.83
CA SER A 327 -20.49 14.13 -6.82
C SER A 327 -21.71 13.31 -6.40
N PHE A 328 -22.45 12.76 -7.37
CA PHE A 328 -23.57 11.86 -7.11
C PHE A 328 -23.17 10.64 -6.27
N LEU A 329 -22.05 9.98 -6.58
CA LEU A 329 -21.56 8.82 -5.82
C LEU A 329 -21.20 9.21 -4.39
N SER A 330 -20.51 10.34 -4.21
CA SER A 330 -20.18 10.88 -2.90
C SER A 330 -21.45 11.14 -2.06
N ASP A 331 -22.44 11.80 -2.63
CA ASP A 331 -23.72 12.10 -1.95
C ASP A 331 -24.53 10.84 -1.68
N PHE A 332 -24.57 9.91 -2.64
CA PHE A 332 -25.28 8.64 -2.49
C PHE A 332 -24.70 7.83 -1.33
N TYR A 333 -23.39 7.60 -1.31
CA TYR A 333 -22.74 6.75 -0.30
C TYR A 333 -22.55 7.42 1.05
N SER A 334 -22.57 8.74 1.14
CA SER A 334 -22.59 9.48 2.42
C SER A 334 -23.99 9.62 3.03
N GLY A 335 -25.04 9.15 2.34
CA GLY A 335 -26.40 9.24 2.83
C GLY A 335 -27.07 10.60 2.60
N ARG A 336 -26.45 11.49 1.83
CA ARG A 336 -27.01 12.81 1.51
C ARG A 336 -27.98 12.79 0.32
N PHE A 337 -27.89 11.78 -0.52
CA PHE A 337 -28.80 11.60 -1.65
C PHE A 337 -30.14 11.03 -1.18
N GLU A 338 -31.26 11.65 -1.57
CA GLU A 338 -32.62 11.20 -1.18
C GLU A 338 -32.87 9.78 -1.70
N GLY A 339 -33.38 8.90 -0.81
CA GLY A 339 -33.68 7.52 -1.15
C GLY A 339 -32.50 6.56 -1.12
N THR A 340 -31.29 7.01 -0.75
CA THR A 340 -30.17 6.10 -0.54
C THR A 340 -30.31 5.24 0.71
N PHE A 341 -29.81 4.01 0.64
CA PHE A 341 -29.66 3.13 1.80
C PHE A 341 -28.32 3.32 2.54
N ALA A 342 -27.37 4.06 1.95
CA ALA A 342 -26.01 4.18 2.46
C ALA A 342 -25.90 5.09 3.70
N ARG A 343 -24.87 4.86 4.51
CA ARG A 343 -24.57 5.60 5.75
C ARG A 343 -23.06 5.83 5.90
N GLY A 344 -22.36 6.04 4.80
CA GLY A 344 -20.94 6.31 4.79
C GLY A 344 -20.60 7.73 5.24
N ALA A 345 -19.31 8.00 5.39
CA ALA A 345 -18.76 9.33 5.60
C ALA A 345 -18.03 9.79 4.33
N THR A 346 -17.98 11.11 4.12
CA THR A 346 -17.12 11.72 3.10
C THR A 346 -15.80 12.07 3.78
N PHE A 347 -14.68 11.62 3.21
CA PHE A 347 -13.36 11.92 3.72
C PHE A 347 -12.66 12.99 2.87
N GLN A 348 -12.50 12.75 1.56
CA GLN A 348 -11.97 13.72 0.63
C GLN A 348 -13.00 14.06 -0.45
N PHE A 349 -13.01 15.31 -0.87
CA PHE A 349 -13.81 15.77 -2.00
C PHE A 349 -12.91 15.71 -3.25
N ASN A 350 -13.10 14.68 -4.04
CA ASN A 350 -12.39 14.52 -5.32
C ASN A 350 -13.21 15.09 -6.46
#